data_7c630f9065f4732bf684f60a91cdca00
#
_entry.id   7c630f9065f4732bf684f60a91cdca00
#
_cell.length_a   1.000
_cell.length_b   1.000
_cell.length_c   1.000
_cell.angle_alpha   90.00
_cell.angle_beta   90.00
_cell.angle_gamma   90.00
#
_symmetry.space_group_name_H-M   'P 1'
#
loop_
_entity.id
_entity.type
_entity.pdbx_description
1 polymer ?
#
loop_
_entity_poly.entity_id
_entity_poly.type
_entity_poly.pdbx_seq_one_letter_code
_entity_poly.pdbx_strand_id
1 'polypeptide(L)'
;MNILFFLSPKQDLMYVYDDFTLRQTLEKWENNRYASIPVLNRQGKYVGTLTEGDILWGLKKFHGLDLEAAEDVPISAFPHKRDYKAVTVTTSMDQLIEAARNQNFVPVVDDRGIFIGIVRRQAIIRYCYEKARTEQQAHEQRIPEYAAVH
;
A
#
# COMPACT_ATOMS: atom_id res chain seq x y z
N MET A 1 -14.12 12.03 -7.68
CA MET A 1 -14.41 11.15 -6.52
C MET A 1 -13.29 11.26 -5.52
N ASN A 2 -13.63 11.34 -4.24
CA ASN A 2 -12.63 11.48 -3.18
C ASN A 2 -11.99 10.14 -2.86
N ILE A 3 -10.67 10.10 -2.74
CA ILE A 3 -9.93 8.87 -2.44
C ILE A 3 -10.30 8.27 -1.06
N LEU A 4 -10.89 9.05 -0.17
CA LEU A 4 -11.37 8.57 1.14
C LEU A 4 -12.43 7.46 1.02
N PHE A 5 -13.13 7.35 -0.10
CA PHE A 5 -14.05 6.23 -0.36
C PHE A 5 -13.33 4.88 -0.39
N PHE A 6 -12.04 4.87 -0.71
CA PHE A 6 -11.25 3.65 -0.84
C PHE A 6 -10.31 3.43 0.35
N LEU A 7 -10.34 4.35 1.32
CA LEU A 7 -9.41 4.32 2.43
C LEU A 7 -9.70 3.17 3.38
N SER A 8 -8.68 2.34 3.63
CA SER A 8 -8.62 1.47 4.79
C SER A 8 -7.98 2.28 5.92
N PRO A 9 -8.73 2.63 6.99
CA PRO A 9 -8.21 3.55 8.00
C PRO A 9 -7.14 2.91 8.87
N LYS A 10 -6.25 3.71 9.39
CA LYS A 10 -5.11 3.31 10.23
C LYS A 10 -5.50 2.33 11.34
N GLN A 11 -6.62 2.57 12.00
CA GLN A 11 -7.08 1.75 13.13
C GLN A 11 -7.38 0.29 12.74
N ASP A 12 -7.66 0.02 11.47
CA ASP A 12 -7.97 -1.32 10.95
C ASP A 12 -6.74 -2.00 10.33
N LEU A 13 -5.57 -1.38 10.41
CA LEU A 13 -4.37 -1.83 9.71
C LEU A 13 -3.30 -2.30 10.66
N MET A 14 -2.47 -3.21 10.15
CA MET A 14 -1.19 -3.52 10.76
C MET A 14 -0.14 -2.54 10.25
N TYR A 15 0.62 -1.97 11.15
CA TYR A 15 1.80 -1.16 10.87
C TYR A 15 2.83 -1.36 11.97
N VAL A 16 4.05 -0.97 11.74
CA VAL A 16 5.12 -1.03 12.73
C VAL A 16 5.81 0.32 12.85
N TYR A 17 6.50 0.52 13.97
CA TYR A 17 7.32 1.72 14.17
C TYR A 17 8.75 1.46 13.72
N ASP A 18 9.42 2.50 13.25
CA ASP A 18 10.78 2.44 12.73
C ASP A 18 11.82 1.99 13.79
N ASP A 19 11.49 2.16 15.07
CA ASP A 19 12.33 1.72 16.19
C ASP A 19 12.06 0.26 16.62
N PHE A 20 11.10 -0.43 15.96
CA PHE A 20 10.88 -1.85 16.23
C PHE A 20 12.11 -2.67 15.82
N THR A 21 12.43 -3.69 16.63
CA THR A 21 13.42 -4.70 16.23
C THR A 21 12.81 -5.63 15.17
N LEU A 22 13.68 -6.37 14.48
CA LEU A 22 13.23 -7.41 13.56
C LEU A 22 12.33 -8.43 14.25
N ARG A 23 12.69 -8.86 15.47
CA ARG A 23 11.88 -9.81 16.24
C ARG A 23 10.47 -9.27 16.51
N GLN A 24 10.34 -8.05 17.01
CA GLN A 24 9.06 -7.41 17.27
C GLN A 24 8.22 -7.29 16.00
N THR A 25 8.86 -6.95 14.91
CA THR A 25 8.21 -6.82 13.60
C THR A 25 7.68 -8.17 13.12
N LEU A 26 8.50 -9.22 13.19
CA LEU A 26 8.10 -10.56 12.75
C LEU A 26 7.00 -11.15 13.64
N GLU A 27 7.04 -10.95 14.94
CA GLU A 27 5.98 -11.39 15.85
C GLU A 27 4.62 -10.75 15.49
N LYS A 28 4.66 -9.47 15.18
CA LYS A 28 3.44 -8.76 14.74
C LYS A 28 3.00 -9.21 13.35
N TRP A 29 3.93 -9.43 12.44
CA TRP A 29 3.67 -9.83 11.06
C TRP A 29 3.16 -11.26 10.94
N GLU A 30 3.62 -12.15 11.79
CA GLU A 30 3.23 -13.57 11.80
C GLU A 30 1.72 -13.77 11.89
N ASN A 31 1.05 -12.90 12.63
CA ASN A 31 -0.41 -12.95 12.79
C ASN A 31 -1.18 -12.35 11.61
N ASN A 32 -0.49 -11.64 10.72
CA ASN A 32 -1.09 -10.90 9.61
C ASN A 32 -0.20 -11.03 8.38
N ARG A 33 -0.48 -12.00 7.54
CA ARG A 33 0.38 -12.37 6.40
C ARG A 33 0.22 -11.43 5.20
N TYR A 34 0.68 -10.19 5.36
CA TYR A 34 0.77 -9.24 4.27
C TYR A 34 2.16 -9.26 3.64
N ALA A 35 2.25 -9.03 2.34
CA ALA A 35 3.53 -8.96 1.63
C ALA A 35 4.33 -7.70 1.98
N SER A 36 3.67 -6.66 2.44
CA SER A 36 4.28 -5.38 2.80
C SER A 36 3.47 -4.68 3.88
N ILE A 37 4.15 -3.92 4.72
CA ILE A 37 3.54 -3.20 5.85
C ILE A 37 4.05 -1.76 5.92
N PRO A 38 3.21 -0.80 6.31
CA PRO A 38 3.64 0.57 6.55
C PRO A 38 4.55 0.65 7.78
N VAL A 39 5.55 1.52 7.68
CA VAL A 39 6.45 1.87 8.79
C VAL A 39 6.22 3.33 9.15
N LEU A 40 5.96 3.59 10.43
CA LEU A 40 5.71 4.92 10.97
C LEU A 40 6.80 5.30 11.97
N ASN A 41 7.00 6.59 12.17
CA ASN A 41 7.79 7.05 13.30
C ASN A 41 6.88 7.27 14.53
N ARG A 42 7.47 7.62 15.67
CA ARG A 42 6.71 7.80 16.92
C ARG A 42 5.82 9.04 16.92
N GLN A 43 6.00 9.96 15.97
CA GLN A 43 5.09 11.08 15.74
C GLN A 43 3.88 10.69 14.87
N GLY A 44 3.82 9.43 14.42
CA GLY A 44 2.73 8.96 13.56
C GLY A 44 2.90 9.26 12.08
N LYS A 45 4.06 9.76 11.67
CA LYS A 45 4.34 10.05 10.27
C LYS A 45 4.72 8.77 9.52
N TYR A 46 4.28 8.68 8.27
CA TYR A 46 4.70 7.62 7.38
C TYR A 46 6.16 7.84 6.97
N VAL A 47 7.00 6.84 7.21
CA VAL A 47 8.44 6.90 6.88
C VAL A 47 8.87 5.90 5.82
N GLY A 48 8.04 4.92 5.51
CA GLY A 48 8.36 3.95 4.47
C GLY A 48 7.49 2.72 4.55
N THR A 49 7.79 1.77 3.67
CA THR A 49 7.10 0.47 3.63
C THR A 49 8.15 -0.63 3.68
N LEU A 50 7.91 -1.61 4.53
CA LEU A 50 8.76 -2.79 4.66
C LEU A 50 8.11 -3.95 3.95
N THR A 51 8.86 -4.61 3.05
CA THR A 51 8.40 -5.79 2.31
C THR A 51 9.07 -7.05 2.85
N GLU A 52 8.46 -8.20 2.57
CA GLU A 52 9.07 -9.50 2.87
C GLU A 52 10.45 -9.63 2.19
N GLY A 53 10.57 -9.11 0.95
CA GLY A 53 11.82 -9.08 0.22
C GLY A 53 12.90 -8.23 0.90
N ASP A 54 12.53 -7.10 1.50
CA ASP A 54 13.47 -6.25 2.23
C ASP A 54 14.09 -7.02 3.41
N ILE A 55 13.27 -7.79 4.14
CA ILE A 55 13.72 -8.63 5.23
C ILE A 55 14.66 -9.73 4.72
N LEU A 56 14.23 -10.48 3.72
CA LEU A 56 14.99 -11.61 3.18
C LEU A 56 16.35 -11.17 2.64
N TRP A 57 16.37 -10.14 1.81
CA TRP A 57 17.62 -9.70 1.18
C TRP A 57 18.51 -8.94 2.17
N GLY A 58 17.93 -8.25 3.13
CA GLY A 58 18.68 -7.64 4.23
C GLY A 58 19.36 -8.69 5.10
N LEU A 59 18.66 -9.77 5.46
CA LEU A 59 19.24 -10.88 6.20
C LEU A 59 20.37 -11.55 5.41
N LYS A 60 20.17 -11.81 4.13
CA LYS A 60 21.19 -12.42 3.29
C LYS A 60 22.43 -11.56 3.17
N LYS A 61 22.26 -10.26 2.92
CA LYS A 61 23.37 -9.35 2.64
C LYS A 61 24.21 -9.01 3.88
N PHE A 62 23.56 -8.79 5.02
CA PHE A 62 24.20 -8.23 6.20
C PHE A 62 24.32 -9.20 7.38
N HIS A 63 23.53 -10.27 7.41
CA HIS A 63 23.42 -11.15 8.57
C HIS A 63 23.54 -12.64 8.24
N GLY A 64 23.97 -12.99 7.01
CA GLY A 64 24.21 -14.38 6.60
C GLY A 64 22.99 -15.28 6.69
N LEU A 65 21.78 -14.75 6.55
CA LEU A 65 20.51 -15.45 6.76
C LEU A 65 20.30 -15.96 8.20
N ASP A 66 21.07 -15.45 9.15
CA ASP A 66 20.94 -15.81 10.55
C ASP A 66 19.92 -14.91 11.25
N LEU A 67 18.72 -15.45 11.47
CA LEU A 67 17.62 -14.73 12.09
C LEU A 67 17.94 -14.35 13.54
N GLU A 68 18.57 -15.25 14.31
CA GLU A 68 18.92 -14.97 15.71
C GLU A 68 19.93 -13.82 15.82
N ALA A 69 20.91 -13.77 14.91
CA ALA A 69 21.89 -12.68 14.87
C ALA A 69 21.25 -11.33 14.55
N ALA A 70 20.13 -11.32 13.85
CA ALA A 70 19.48 -10.10 13.38
C ALA A 70 18.23 -9.71 14.20
N GLU A 71 17.77 -10.55 15.13
CA GLU A 71 16.49 -10.34 15.79
C GLU A 71 16.39 -9.05 16.61
N ASP A 72 17.48 -8.53 17.14
CA ASP A 72 17.54 -7.30 17.90
C ASP A 72 17.92 -6.08 17.06
N VAL A 73 18.12 -6.25 15.76
CA VAL A 73 18.45 -5.16 14.84
C VAL A 73 17.17 -4.35 14.56
N PRO A 74 17.21 -3.01 14.65
CA PRO A 74 16.07 -2.18 14.29
C PRO A 74 15.71 -2.35 12.82
N ILE A 75 14.44 -2.36 12.51
CA ILE A 75 13.99 -2.47 11.11
C ILE A 75 14.42 -1.28 10.25
N SER A 76 14.68 -0.13 10.85
CA SER A 76 15.25 1.03 10.17
C SER A 76 16.63 0.76 9.56
N ALA A 77 17.34 -0.25 10.07
CA ALA A 77 18.65 -0.67 9.54
C ALA A 77 18.55 -1.60 8.32
N PHE A 78 17.35 -2.09 8.00
CA PHE A 78 17.13 -2.92 6.81
C PHE A 78 16.96 -2.03 5.59
N PRO A 79 17.65 -2.32 4.47
CA PRO A 79 17.52 -1.51 3.27
C PRO A 79 16.16 -1.70 2.62
N HIS A 80 15.58 -0.60 2.17
CA HIS A 80 14.35 -0.59 1.37
C HIS A 80 14.72 -0.45 -0.10
N LYS A 81 14.31 -1.41 -0.93
CA LYS A 81 14.56 -1.37 -2.38
C LYS A 81 13.57 -0.51 -3.14
N ARG A 82 12.40 -0.27 -2.57
CA ARG A 82 11.32 0.51 -3.17
C ARG A 82 10.79 1.48 -2.16
N ASP A 83 10.85 2.74 -2.51
CA ASP A 83 10.20 3.79 -1.72
C ASP A 83 8.75 3.90 -2.18
N TYR A 84 7.83 3.44 -1.35
CA TYR A 84 6.42 3.66 -1.58
C TYR A 84 6.10 5.13 -1.39
N LYS A 85 5.48 5.72 -2.40
CA LYS A 85 5.07 7.11 -2.36
C LYS A 85 3.73 7.23 -1.65
N ALA A 86 3.66 8.11 -0.65
CA ALA A 86 2.43 8.48 0.00
C ALA A 86 1.70 9.56 -0.81
N VAL A 87 0.39 9.57 -0.71
CA VAL A 87 -0.47 10.59 -1.29
C VAL A 87 -1.27 11.29 -0.20
N THR A 88 -1.83 12.45 -0.52
CA THR A 88 -2.73 13.17 0.38
C THR A 88 -4.18 12.95 -0.02
N VAL A 89 -5.13 13.36 0.83
CA VAL A 89 -6.57 13.21 0.56
C VAL A 89 -7.04 14.01 -0.66
N THR A 90 -6.26 15.01 -1.09
CA THR A 90 -6.57 15.84 -2.27
C THR A 90 -6.02 15.27 -3.57
N THR A 91 -5.34 14.15 -3.52
CA THR A 91 -4.78 13.49 -4.71
C THR A 91 -5.90 13.07 -5.67
N SER A 92 -5.69 13.30 -6.96
CA SER A 92 -6.62 12.88 -8.01
C SER A 92 -6.62 11.36 -8.19
N MET A 93 -7.68 10.81 -8.79
CA MET A 93 -7.74 9.39 -9.14
C MET A 93 -6.62 8.99 -10.09
N ASP A 94 -6.28 9.84 -11.06
CA ASP A 94 -5.20 9.55 -11.99
C ASP A 94 -3.84 9.42 -11.27
N GLN A 95 -3.57 10.30 -10.34
CA GLN A 95 -2.36 10.25 -9.51
C GLN A 95 -2.35 9.03 -8.60
N LEU A 96 -3.51 8.65 -8.06
CA LEU A 96 -3.66 7.48 -7.21
C LEU A 96 -3.40 6.19 -8.01
N ILE A 97 -3.97 6.08 -9.21
CA ILE A 97 -3.76 4.96 -10.12
C ILE A 97 -2.27 4.84 -10.48
N GLU A 98 -1.64 5.96 -10.81
CA GLU A 98 -0.21 5.99 -11.14
C GLU A 98 0.65 5.51 -9.96
N ALA A 99 0.36 5.95 -8.75
CA ALA A 99 1.06 5.50 -7.55
C ALA A 99 0.91 3.99 -7.31
N ALA A 100 -0.27 3.44 -7.62
CA ALA A 100 -0.57 2.02 -7.42
C ALA A 100 0.10 1.08 -8.42
N ARG A 101 0.68 1.59 -9.50
CA ARG A 101 1.31 0.74 -10.55
C ARG A 101 2.43 -0.12 -9.98
N ASN A 102 3.21 0.40 -9.06
CA ASN A 102 4.40 -0.26 -8.53
C ASN A 102 4.31 -0.54 -7.02
N GLN A 103 3.13 -0.36 -6.43
CA GLN A 103 2.91 -0.49 -4.99
C GLN A 103 1.70 -1.39 -4.71
N ASN A 104 1.80 -2.27 -3.72
CA ASN A 104 0.69 -3.13 -3.31
C ASN A 104 -0.45 -2.33 -2.67
N PHE A 105 -0.10 -1.21 -2.07
CA PHE A 105 -1.04 -0.24 -1.51
C PHE A 105 -0.42 1.14 -1.64
N VAL A 106 -1.25 2.16 -1.53
CA VAL A 106 -0.81 3.56 -1.54
C VAL A 106 -1.05 4.14 -0.16
N PRO A 107 0.02 4.52 0.58
CA PRO A 107 -0.14 5.18 1.87
C PRO A 107 -0.80 6.55 1.70
N VAL A 108 -1.69 6.89 2.62
CA VAL A 108 -2.37 8.19 2.63
C VAL A 108 -1.99 8.94 3.90
N VAL A 109 -1.57 10.18 3.73
CA VAL A 109 -1.15 11.06 4.81
C VAL A 109 -1.96 12.36 4.78
N ASP A 110 -2.01 13.04 5.92
CA ASP A 110 -2.58 14.38 6.00
C ASP A 110 -1.55 15.43 5.57
N ASP A 111 -1.90 16.71 5.69
CA ASP A 111 -1.05 17.84 5.32
C ASP A 111 0.22 17.98 6.16
N ARG A 112 0.30 17.27 7.31
CA ARG A 112 1.46 17.22 8.19
C ARG A 112 2.33 16.00 7.97
N GLY A 113 1.94 15.10 7.05
CA GLY A 113 2.61 13.83 6.84
C GLY A 113 2.18 12.73 7.81
N ILE A 114 1.15 12.98 8.63
CA ILE A 114 0.62 11.97 9.55
C ILE A 114 -0.14 10.90 8.75
N PHE A 115 0.22 9.65 9.01
CA PHE A 115 -0.39 8.50 8.35
C PHE A 115 -1.84 8.32 8.80
N ILE A 116 -2.78 8.27 7.86
CA ILE A 116 -4.20 8.09 8.14
C ILE A 116 -4.76 6.76 7.65
N GLY A 117 -4.07 6.07 6.76
CA GLY A 117 -4.49 4.80 6.23
C GLY A 117 -3.84 4.47 4.91
N ILE A 118 -4.39 3.50 4.22
CA ILE A 118 -3.92 3.06 2.90
C ILE A 118 -5.09 2.95 1.93
N VAL A 119 -4.77 3.04 0.65
CA VAL A 119 -5.67 2.61 -0.42
C VAL A 119 -5.06 1.35 -1.04
N ARG A 120 -5.79 0.24 -0.99
CA ARG A 120 -5.31 -1.04 -1.53
C ARG A 120 -5.38 -1.03 -3.06
N ARG A 121 -4.37 -1.61 -3.70
CA ARG A 121 -4.37 -1.78 -5.15
C ARG A 121 -5.64 -2.45 -5.65
N GLN A 122 -6.14 -3.45 -4.94
CA GLN A 122 -7.38 -4.16 -5.28
C GLN A 122 -8.59 -3.23 -5.36
N ALA A 123 -8.70 -2.27 -4.45
CA ALA A 123 -9.80 -1.30 -4.45
C ALA A 123 -9.75 -0.41 -5.69
N ILE A 124 -8.55 0.01 -6.07
CA ILE A 124 -8.33 0.83 -7.27
C ILE A 124 -8.67 0.04 -8.54
N ILE A 125 -8.20 -1.19 -8.64
CA ILE A 125 -8.48 -2.08 -9.79
C ILE A 125 -9.98 -2.32 -9.91
N ARG A 126 -10.65 -2.60 -8.81
CA ARG A 126 -12.10 -2.80 -8.79
C ARG A 126 -12.85 -1.56 -9.29
N TYR A 127 -12.45 -0.39 -8.81
CA TYR A 127 -13.02 0.87 -9.27
C TYR A 127 -12.87 1.06 -10.77
N CYS A 128 -11.66 0.85 -11.31
CA CYS A 128 -11.39 0.98 -12.74
C CYS A 128 -12.20 -0.01 -13.56
N TYR A 129 -12.33 -1.25 -13.09
CA TYR A 129 -13.13 -2.28 -13.77
C TYR A 129 -14.62 -1.92 -13.80
N GLU A 130 -15.19 -1.52 -12.68
CA GLU A 130 -16.59 -1.15 -12.58
C GLU A 130 -16.91 0.07 -13.44
N LYS A 131 -16.03 1.06 -13.47
CA LYS A 131 -16.16 2.25 -14.31
C LYS A 131 -16.14 1.88 -15.79
N ALA A 132 -15.20 1.07 -16.24
CA ALA A 132 -15.11 0.61 -17.62
C ALA A 132 -16.35 -0.18 -18.03
N ARG A 133 -16.85 -1.05 -17.15
CA ARG A 133 -18.08 -1.83 -17.38
C ARG A 133 -19.30 -0.93 -17.53
N THR A 134 -19.45 0.06 -16.67
CA THR A 134 -20.56 1.03 -16.73
C THR A 134 -20.51 1.83 -18.03
N GLU A 135 -19.34 2.29 -18.44
CA GLU A 135 -19.16 3.01 -19.70
C GLU A 135 -19.51 2.15 -20.92
N GLN A 136 -19.12 0.88 -20.90
CA GLN A 136 -19.45 -0.07 -21.96
C GLN A 136 -20.97 -0.29 -22.04
N GLN A 137 -21.65 -0.51 -20.92
CA GLN A 137 -23.11 -0.68 -20.87
C GLN A 137 -23.83 0.57 -21.40
N ALA A 138 -23.37 1.75 -21.01
CA ALA A 138 -23.92 3.01 -21.50
C ALA A 138 -23.75 3.16 -23.02
N HIS A 139 -22.59 2.73 -23.55
CA HIS A 139 -22.34 2.75 -24.99
C HIS A 139 -23.28 1.78 -25.74
N GLU A 140 -23.44 0.56 -25.26
CA GLU A 140 -24.34 -0.44 -25.83
C GLU A 140 -25.79 0.04 -25.85
N GLN A 141 -26.24 0.71 -24.77
CA GLN A 141 -27.58 1.28 -24.69
C GLN A 141 -27.81 2.46 -25.65
N ARG A 142 -26.76 3.09 -26.14
CA ARG A 142 -26.83 4.21 -27.09
C ARG A 142 -26.84 3.78 -28.57
N ILE A 143 -26.66 2.50 -28.85
CA ILE A 143 -26.72 1.98 -30.20
C ILE A 143 -28.18 2.09 -30.69
N PRO A 144 -28.47 2.80 -31.79
CA PRO A 144 -29.82 2.92 -32.29
C PRO A 144 -30.43 1.57 -32.66
N GLU A 145 -31.71 1.39 -32.33
CA GLU A 145 -32.45 0.14 -32.63
C GLU A 145 -32.38 -0.26 -34.11
N TYR A 146 -32.41 0.71 -35.02
CA TYR A 146 -32.34 0.40 -36.45
C TYR A 146 -31.00 -0.23 -36.87
N ALA A 147 -29.94 -0.01 -36.13
CA ALA A 147 -28.64 -0.65 -36.40
C ALA A 147 -28.64 -2.11 -35.98
N ALA A 148 -29.47 -2.50 -35.01
CA ALA A 148 -29.58 -3.88 -34.54
C ALA A 148 -30.46 -4.76 -35.47
N VAL A 149 -31.27 -4.17 -36.34
CA VAL A 149 -32.20 -4.87 -37.27
C VAL A 149 -31.48 -5.25 -38.57
N HIS A 150 -30.40 -4.62 -38.88
CA HIS A 150 -29.60 -4.89 -40.07
C HIS A 150 -28.37 -5.74 -39.74
#